data_a4fca724e2fcf4a16cba0021f8909475
#
_entry.id   a4fca724e2fcf4a16cba0021f8909475
#
_cell.length_a   1.000
_cell.length_b   1.000
_cell.length_c   1.000
_cell.angle_alpha   90.00
_cell.angle_beta   90.00
_cell.angle_gamma   90.00
#
_symmetry.space_group_name_H-M   'P 1'
#
loop_
_entity.id
_entity.type
_entity.pdbx_description
1 polymer ?
#
loop_
_entity_poly.entity_id
_entity_poly.type
_entity_poly.pdbx_seq_one_letter_code
_entity_poly.pdbx_strand_id
1 'polypeptide(L)'
;MRFLYLFLKRLFDMGCALLGMIVSSPLWLIVMLGIELSDPGPVFYIAHRTTKHNRVFNMFKFRSMRQGRANESVFRGEEDRIFPFGRFIRATKLDELPQLLNILIGDMSIVGPRPAAVDQVEITRGGRFAAAGEVTSGLTGPSALYDYLYGDQIESEEEYVRDVLPTRLELDLVYLDKRGAGFDLKMIWWTVVCIVYQIAGRVPEHIFNTLLRWAAEKKEEPVCAAN
;
A
#
# COMPACT_ATOMS: atom_id res chain seq x y z
N MET A 1 5.49 -22.79 -15.58
CA MET A 1 5.33 -21.37 -15.90
C MET A 1 5.22 -20.47 -14.65
N ARG A 2 4.41 -20.83 -13.65
CA ARG A 2 4.23 -20.00 -12.42
C ARG A 2 5.52 -19.77 -11.62
N PHE A 3 6.38 -20.78 -11.48
CA PHE A 3 7.65 -20.66 -10.74
C PHE A 3 8.61 -19.68 -11.42
N LEU A 4 8.76 -19.77 -12.75
CA LEU A 4 9.62 -18.84 -13.52
C LEU A 4 9.15 -17.39 -13.40
N TYR A 5 7.81 -17.16 -13.48
CA TYR A 5 7.25 -15.83 -13.27
C TYR A 5 7.58 -15.29 -11.88
N LEU A 6 7.39 -16.08 -10.82
CA LEU A 6 7.67 -15.64 -9.44
C LEU A 6 9.16 -15.32 -9.22
N PHE A 7 10.04 -16.13 -9.82
CA PHE A 7 11.49 -15.89 -9.78
C PHE A 7 11.87 -14.60 -10.51
N LEU A 8 11.39 -14.42 -11.75
CA LEU A 8 11.64 -13.21 -12.53
C LEU A 8 11.04 -11.96 -11.86
N LYS A 9 9.82 -12.09 -11.31
CA LYS A 9 9.20 -11.03 -10.54
C LYS A 9 10.07 -10.63 -9.34
N ARG A 10 10.61 -11.59 -8.61
CA ARG A 10 11.51 -11.30 -7.48
C ARG A 10 12.76 -10.57 -7.90
N LEU A 11 13.42 -10.97 -8.99
CA LEU A 11 14.58 -10.26 -9.54
C LEU A 11 14.21 -8.84 -9.97
N PHE A 12 13.08 -8.67 -10.62
CA PHE A 12 12.56 -7.36 -11.01
C PHE A 12 12.28 -6.48 -9.80
N ASP A 13 11.59 -7.00 -8.77
CA ASP A 13 11.29 -6.27 -7.53
C ASP A 13 12.59 -5.79 -6.85
N MET A 14 13.60 -6.66 -6.74
CA MET A 14 14.90 -6.32 -6.15
C MET A 14 15.64 -5.26 -6.98
N GLY A 15 15.67 -5.43 -8.29
CA GLY A 15 16.34 -4.48 -9.19
C GLY A 15 15.70 -3.08 -9.12
N CYS A 16 14.38 -3.02 -9.19
CA CYS A 16 13.64 -1.76 -9.08
C CYS A 16 13.77 -1.13 -7.69
N ALA A 17 13.73 -1.93 -6.61
CA ALA A 17 13.91 -1.40 -5.26
C ALA A 17 15.31 -0.83 -5.05
N LEU A 18 16.37 -1.53 -5.51
CA LEU A 18 17.73 -1.05 -5.43
C LEU A 18 17.92 0.25 -6.24
N LEU A 19 17.45 0.26 -7.49
CA LEU A 19 17.50 1.46 -8.33
C LEU A 19 16.72 2.62 -7.70
N GLY A 20 15.51 2.33 -7.20
CA GLY A 20 14.66 3.30 -6.51
C GLY A 20 15.37 3.91 -5.31
N MET A 21 16.03 3.10 -4.48
CA MET A 21 16.79 3.59 -3.33
C MET A 21 17.99 4.48 -3.76
N ILE A 22 18.75 4.07 -4.77
CA ILE A 22 19.89 4.85 -5.26
C ILE A 22 19.39 6.21 -5.80
N VAL A 23 18.37 6.20 -6.66
CA VAL A 23 17.83 7.42 -7.28
C VAL A 23 17.17 8.33 -6.25
N SER A 24 16.45 7.76 -5.27
CA SER A 24 15.79 8.54 -4.24
C SER A 24 16.69 8.92 -3.05
N SER A 25 17.94 8.47 -3.00
CA SER A 25 18.84 8.71 -1.85
C SER A 25 19.03 10.19 -1.47
N PRO A 26 19.14 11.16 -2.41
CA PRO A 26 19.19 12.57 -2.03
C PRO A 26 17.87 13.04 -1.37
N LEU A 27 16.74 12.49 -1.85
CA LEU A 27 15.42 12.82 -1.32
C LEU A 27 15.23 12.29 0.10
N TRP A 28 15.83 11.13 0.43
CA TRP A 28 15.83 10.61 1.80
C TRP A 28 16.44 11.60 2.78
N LEU A 29 17.59 12.22 2.43
CA LEU A 29 18.25 13.23 3.27
C LEU A 29 17.34 14.45 3.48
N ILE A 30 16.69 14.91 2.41
CA ILE A 30 15.75 16.05 2.47
C ILE A 30 14.57 15.71 3.39
N VAL A 31 13.99 14.51 3.24
CA VAL A 31 12.85 14.07 4.06
C VAL A 31 13.26 13.93 5.53
N MET A 32 14.42 13.32 5.81
CA MET A 32 14.92 13.17 7.18
C MET A 32 15.13 14.53 7.87
N LEU A 33 15.77 15.47 7.17
CA LEU A 33 15.96 16.84 7.68
C LEU A 33 14.62 17.57 7.86
N GLY A 34 13.71 17.43 6.89
CA GLY A 34 12.38 18.06 6.98
C GLY A 34 11.55 17.53 8.16
N ILE A 35 11.65 16.24 8.47
CA ILE A 35 11.00 15.66 9.65
C ILE A 35 11.62 16.24 10.92
N GLU A 36 12.95 16.22 11.05
CA GLU A 36 13.65 16.70 12.24
C GLU A 36 13.38 18.18 12.52
N LEU A 37 13.31 19.00 11.46
CA LEU A 37 13.03 20.44 11.60
C LEU A 37 11.54 20.74 11.89
N SER A 38 10.64 19.89 11.43
CA SER A 38 9.18 20.11 11.59
C SER A 38 8.64 19.54 12.92
N ASP A 39 9.17 18.39 13.33
CA ASP A 39 8.78 17.69 14.57
C ASP A 39 9.96 16.83 15.05
N PRO A 40 10.85 17.37 15.92
CA PRO A 40 12.05 16.66 16.40
C PRO A 40 11.74 15.30 16.99
N GLY A 41 12.58 14.28 16.68
CA GLY A 41 12.43 12.92 17.19
C GLY A 41 12.74 11.83 16.18
N PRO A 42 12.28 10.58 16.39
CA PRO A 42 12.59 9.49 15.47
C PRO A 42 12.13 9.78 14.05
N VAL A 43 13.04 9.63 13.08
CA VAL A 43 12.75 9.87 11.65
C VAL A 43 11.91 8.75 11.05
N PHE A 44 12.14 7.51 11.51
CA PHE A 44 11.42 6.33 11.01
C PHE A 44 10.29 5.93 11.93
N TYR A 45 9.26 5.40 11.32
CA TYR A 45 8.13 4.72 11.94
C TYR A 45 8.08 3.27 11.46
N ILE A 46 7.81 2.35 12.37
CA ILE A 46 7.70 0.92 12.08
C ILE A 46 6.25 0.50 12.35
N ALA A 47 5.57 0.04 11.29
CA ALA A 47 4.24 -0.54 11.40
C ALA A 47 4.32 -2.07 11.35
N HIS A 48 3.63 -2.76 12.26
CA HIS A 48 3.49 -4.21 12.18
C HIS A 48 2.40 -4.57 11.18
N ARG A 49 2.78 -5.30 10.14
CA ARG A 49 1.88 -5.69 9.05
C ARG A 49 2.07 -7.16 8.72
N THR A 50 1.15 -7.72 7.95
CA THR A 50 1.26 -9.10 7.46
C THR A 50 1.53 -9.15 5.98
N THR A 51 2.28 -10.17 5.58
CA THR A 51 2.61 -10.51 4.20
C THR A 51 2.22 -11.97 3.93
N LYS A 52 2.82 -12.59 2.95
CA LYS A 52 2.54 -13.98 2.54
C LYS A 52 2.45 -14.94 3.74
N HIS A 53 1.42 -15.80 3.72
CA HIS A 53 1.07 -16.75 4.80
C HIS A 53 0.77 -16.06 6.15
N ASN A 54 0.26 -14.82 6.08
CA ASN A 54 -0.02 -13.97 7.24
C ASN A 54 1.18 -13.77 8.18
N ARG A 55 2.41 -13.94 7.66
CA ARG A 55 3.65 -13.70 8.42
C ARG A 55 3.75 -12.22 8.76
N VAL A 56 3.93 -11.92 10.03
CA VAL A 56 4.14 -10.55 10.52
C VAL A 56 5.52 -10.05 10.12
N PHE A 57 5.62 -8.80 9.69
CA PHE A 57 6.86 -8.11 9.37
C PHE A 57 6.83 -6.66 9.81
N ASN A 58 8.00 -6.06 9.93
CA ASN A 58 8.20 -4.65 10.26
C ASN A 58 8.19 -3.82 8.97
N MET A 59 7.11 -3.13 8.69
CA MET A 59 6.99 -2.23 7.55
C MET A 59 7.59 -0.88 7.87
N PHE A 60 8.62 -0.47 7.13
CA PHE A 60 9.34 0.78 7.35
C PHE A 60 8.64 1.94 6.66
N LYS A 61 8.50 3.07 7.37
CA LYS A 61 8.00 4.34 6.82
C LYS A 61 8.81 5.50 7.39
N PHE A 62 8.81 6.63 6.70
CA PHE A 62 9.16 7.88 7.36
C PHE A 62 8.02 8.31 8.28
N ARG A 63 8.38 8.86 9.45
CA ARG A 63 7.40 9.37 10.39
C ARG A 63 6.72 10.61 9.83
N SER A 64 5.40 10.58 9.73
CA SER A 64 4.57 11.69 9.24
C SER A 64 3.59 12.21 10.30
N MET A 65 3.56 11.58 11.47
CA MET A 65 2.66 11.90 12.57
C MET A 65 3.44 11.98 13.88
N ARG A 66 2.98 12.83 14.78
CA ARG A 66 3.52 12.91 16.16
C ARG A 66 3.27 11.60 16.87
N GLN A 67 4.25 11.16 17.66
CA GLN A 67 4.06 9.97 18.50
C GLN A 67 3.00 10.29 19.57
N GLY A 68 1.88 9.59 19.53
CA GLY A 68 0.84 9.60 20.54
C GLY A 68 0.72 8.25 21.22
N ARG A 69 -0.10 8.18 22.29
CA ARG A 69 -0.29 6.96 23.08
C ARG A 69 -0.70 5.78 22.23
N ALA A 70 -0.15 4.61 22.57
CA ALA A 70 -0.28 3.34 21.88
C ALA A 70 -1.72 2.83 21.82
N ASN A 71 -2.50 3.27 20.85
CA ASN A 71 -3.68 2.59 20.34
C ASN A 71 -3.86 3.06 18.89
N GLU A 72 -2.85 2.79 18.06
CA GLU A 72 -2.94 3.05 16.65
C GLU A 72 -3.80 1.96 16.02
N SER A 73 -5.10 2.24 15.88
CA SER A 73 -5.93 1.52 14.94
C SER A 73 -5.32 1.68 13.54
N VAL A 74 -5.55 0.73 12.67
CA VAL A 74 -5.13 0.73 11.25
C VAL A 74 -5.76 1.89 10.49
N PHE A 75 -6.78 2.44 11.06
CA PHE A 75 -7.55 3.57 10.63
C PHE A 75 -6.80 4.84 11.02
N ARG A 76 -6.93 5.86 10.22
CA ARG A 76 -6.19 7.11 10.34
C ARG A 76 -6.30 7.67 11.75
N GLY A 77 -5.13 7.89 12.33
CA GLY A 77 -5.03 8.67 13.54
C GLY A 77 -5.54 10.09 13.30
N GLU A 78 -5.98 10.73 14.37
CA GLU A 78 -6.48 12.09 14.39
C GLU A 78 -5.62 13.01 13.51
N GLU A 79 -6.24 13.77 12.61
CA GLU A 79 -5.56 14.70 11.68
C GLU A 79 -4.64 15.69 12.42
N ASP A 80 -4.98 16.05 13.67
CA ASP A 80 -4.20 16.91 14.53
C ASP A 80 -2.80 16.35 14.87
N ARG A 81 -2.59 15.05 14.69
CA ARG A 81 -1.29 14.40 14.91
C ARG A 81 -0.36 14.54 13.71
N ILE A 82 -0.88 14.85 12.53
CA ILE A 82 -0.07 14.99 11.32
C ILE A 82 0.61 16.36 11.36
N PHE A 83 1.95 16.38 11.49
CA PHE A 83 2.68 17.64 11.46
C PHE A 83 2.75 18.22 10.02
N PRO A 84 2.97 19.53 9.81
CA PRO A 84 2.86 20.17 8.49
C PRO A 84 3.69 19.50 7.39
N PHE A 85 4.96 19.19 7.66
CA PHE A 85 5.80 18.47 6.69
C PHE A 85 5.34 17.01 6.51
N GLY A 86 4.81 16.39 7.57
CA GLY A 86 4.18 15.07 7.50
C GLY A 86 3.02 15.01 6.49
N ARG A 87 2.19 16.05 6.43
CA ARG A 87 1.12 16.15 5.43
C ARG A 87 1.67 16.17 4.00
N PHE A 88 2.75 16.91 3.76
CA PHE A 88 3.41 16.94 2.46
C PHE A 88 3.97 15.58 2.05
N ILE A 89 4.72 14.90 2.93
CA ILE A 89 5.33 13.60 2.59
C ILE A 89 4.28 12.50 2.39
N ARG A 90 3.13 12.56 3.08
CA ARG A 90 1.99 11.65 2.85
C ARG A 90 1.32 11.90 1.50
N ALA A 91 1.01 13.16 1.18
CA ALA A 91 0.40 13.53 -0.10
C ALA A 91 1.27 13.15 -1.31
N THR A 92 2.60 13.16 -1.14
CA THR A 92 3.56 12.79 -2.17
C THR A 92 4.00 11.31 -2.10
N LYS A 93 3.49 10.53 -1.13
CA LYS A 93 3.92 9.15 -0.85
C LYS A 93 5.40 8.97 -0.53
N LEU A 94 6.09 10.05 -0.19
CA LEU A 94 7.50 10.01 0.20
C LEU A 94 7.69 9.26 1.54
N ASP A 95 6.67 9.25 2.39
CA ASP A 95 6.69 8.49 3.64
C ASP A 95 6.81 6.97 3.41
N GLU A 96 6.47 6.48 2.23
CA GLU A 96 6.53 5.06 1.89
C GLU A 96 7.87 4.62 1.26
N LEU A 97 8.79 5.56 0.93
CA LEU A 97 10.10 5.22 0.36
C LEU A 97 10.90 4.17 1.17
N PRO A 98 10.89 4.17 2.52
CA PRO A 98 11.60 3.14 3.28
C PRO A 98 11.09 1.72 3.06
N GLN A 99 9.88 1.52 2.50
CA GLN A 99 9.38 0.19 2.14
C GLN A 99 10.19 -0.46 1.00
N LEU A 100 10.99 0.30 0.25
CA LEU A 100 11.96 -0.26 -0.70
C LEU A 100 12.94 -1.21 -0.01
N LEU A 101 13.29 -0.97 1.27
CA LEU A 101 14.06 -1.91 2.09
C LEU A 101 13.27 -3.21 2.33
N ASN A 102 11.97 -3.11 2.64
CA ASN A 102 11.12 -4.30 2.81
C ASN A 102 11.06 -5.13 1.52
N ILE A 103 11.07 -4.47 0.36
CA ILE A 103 11.12 -5.18 -0.93
C ILE A 103 12.46 -5.87 -1.11
N LEU A 104 13.59 -5.22 -0.80
CA LEU A 104 14.93 -5.83 -0.93
C LEU A 104 15.11 -7.05 -0.03
N ILE A 105 14.66 -7.01 1.21
CA ILE A 105 14.76 -8.14 2.16
C ILE A 105 13.73 -9.25 1.88
N GLY A 106 12.68 -8.98 1.11
CA GLY A 106 11.69 -9.98 0.68
C GLY A 106 10.41 -10.02 1.48
N ASP A 107 10.18 -9.06 2.35
CA ASP A 107 8.91 -8.93 3.07
C ASP A 107 7.80 -8.41 2.18
N MET A 108 8.15 -7.60 1.17
CA MET A 108 7.23 -6.99 0.22
C MET A 108 7.66 -7.22 -1.23
N SER A 109 6.73 -6.95 -2.13
CA SER A 109 6.89 -6.83 -3.58
C SER A 109 6.55 -5.40 -4.00
N ILE A 110 6.94 -4.98 -5.21
CA ILE A 110 6.48 -3.69 -5.75
C ILE A 110 4.97 -3.73 -5.96
N VAL A 111 4.46 -4.78 -6.61
CA VAL A 111 3.02 -4.92 -6.89
C VAL A 111 2.46 -6.15 -6.20
N GLY A 112 1.38 -5.96 -5.44
CA GLY A 112 0.72 -7.02 -4.69
C GLY A 112 -0.50 -6.51 -3.92
N PRO A 113 -1.19 -7.40 -3.19
CA PRO A 113 -2.22 -7.00 -2.24
C PRO A 113 -1.66 -6.08 -1.16
N ARG A 114 -2.47 -5.15 -0.66
CA ARG A 114 -2.05 -4.24 0.41
C ARG A 114 -1.69 -5.02 1.69
N PRO A 115 -0.58 -4.70 2.38
CA PRO A 115 -0.26 -5.31 3.67
C PRO A 115 -1.38 -5.10 4.68
N ALA A 116 -1.88 -6.20 5.26
CA ALA A 116 -2.91 -6.12 6.29
C ALA A 116 -2.30 -5.78 7.66
N ALA A 117 -3.06 -5.09 8.49
CA ALA A 117 -2.67 -4.90 9.86
C ALA A 117 -2.88 -6.19 10.67
N VAL A 118 -2.07 -6.38 11.69
CA VAL A 118 -2.06 -7.64 12.46
C VAL A 118 -3.40 -7.88 13.14
N ASP A 119 -4.00 -6.85 13.68
CA ASP A 119 -5.31 -6.86 14.36
C ASP A 119 -6.51 -7.03 13.41
N GLN A 120 -6.30 -6.83 12.10
CA GLN A 120 -7.36 -6.93 11.09
C GLN A 120 -7.21 -8.12 10.14
N VAL A 121 -6.30 -9.04 10.42
CA VAL A 121 -6.07 -10.22 9.55
C VAL A 121 -7.35 -11.03 9.37
N GLU A 122 -8.14 -11.23 10.42
CA GLU A 122 -9.40 -11.99 10.34
C GLU A 122 -10.39 -11.37 9.36
N ILE A 123 -10.50 -10.04 9.34
CA ILE A 123 -11.40 -9.32 8.44
C ILE A 123 -10.84 -9.26 7.02
N THR A 124 -9.54 -8.97 6.90
CA THR A 124 -8.91 -8.68 5.60
C THR A 124 -8.37 -9.90 4.88
N ARG A 125 -8.16 -11.02 5.58
CA ARG A 125 -7.61 -12.28 5.08
C ARG A 125 -8.45 -13.49 5.48
N GLY A 126 -9.68 -13.28 5.99
CA GLY A 126 -10.62 -14.34 6.33
C GLY A 126 -11.56 -14.68 5.18
N GLY A 127 -12.22 -15.85 5.26
CA GLY A 127 -13.23 -16.27 4.32
C GLY A 127 -12.76 -16.22 2.86
N ARG A 128 -13.53 -15.57 1.98
CA ARG A 128 -13.20 -15.46 0.55
C ARG A 128 -11.90 -14.68 0.26
N PHE A 129 -11.44 -13.86 1.20
CA PHE A 129 -10.22 -13.05 1.03
C PHE A 129 -8.94 -13.78 1.47
N ALA A 130 -9.03 -15.00 1.98
CA ALA A 130 -7.88 -15.77 2.45
C ALA A 130 -6.78 -15.93 1.37
N ALA A 131 -7.18 -16.08 0.11
CA ALA A 131 -6.26 -16.22 -1.01
C ALA A 131 -5.31 -15.01 -1.16
N ALA A 132 -5.70 -13.81 -0.73
CA ALA A 132 -4.84 -12.64 -0.74
C ALA A 132 -3.69 -12.75 0.28
N GLY A 133 -3.84 -13.56 1.32
CA GLY A 133 -2.79 -13.91 2.28
C GLY A 133 -1.74 -14.89 1.74
N GLU A 134 -1.99 -15.56 0.61
CA GLU A 134 -1.08 -16.54 0.02
C GLU A 134 0.00 -15.92 -0.90
N VAL A 135 -0.02 -14.61 -1.08
CA VAL A 135 0.94 -13.88 -1.91
C VAL A 135 1.65 -12.78 -1.12
N THR A 136 2.83 -12.42 -1.59
CA THR A 136 3.60 -11.34 -0.98
C THR A 136 2.86 -10.02 -1.14
N SER A 137 2.75 -9.26 -0.06
CA SER A 137 2.11 -7.94 -0.04
C SER A 137 2.88 -6.93 -0.89
N GLY A 138 2.17 -6.00 -1.53
CA GLY A 138 2.75 -5.00 -2.44
C GLY A 138 2.87 -3.62 -1.84
N LEU A 139 3.85 -2.85 -2.34
CA LEU A 139 3.93 -1.40 -2.14
C LEU A 139 2.78 -0.69 -2.88
N THR A 140 2.46 -1.16 -4.08
CA THR A 140 1.33 -0.72 -4.88
C THR A 140 0.51 -1.90 -5.41
N GLY A 141 -0.64 -1.60 -5.97
CA GLY A 141 -1.59 -2.57 -6.53
C GLY A 141 -2.98 -1.97 -6.64
N PRO A 142 -3.96 -2.69 -7.16
CA PRO A 142 -5.30 -2.14 -7.35
C PRO A 142 -5.92 -1.61 -6.05
N SER A 143 -5.80 -2.36 -4.96
CA SER A 143 -6.30 -2.00 -3.64
C SER A 143 -5.56 -0.79 -3.04
N ALA A 144 -4.24 -0.73 -3.21
CA ALA A 144 -3.42 0.39 -2.73
C ALA A 144 -3.74 1.68 -3.50
N LEU A 145 -3.97 1.60 -4.82
CA LEU A 145 -4.36 2.74 -5.63
C LEU A 145 -5.75 3.27 -5.26
N TYR A 146 -6.72 2.38 -5.04
CA TYR A 146 -8.06 2.78 -4.60
C TYR A 146 -8.03 3.47 -3.24
N ASP A 147 -7.28 2.90 -2.30
CA ASP A 147 -7.10 3.47 -0.96
C ASP A 147 -6.44 4.85 -1.03
N TYR A 148 -5.45 5.03 -1.90
CA TYR A 148 -4.79 6.32 -2.13
C TYR A 148 -5.71 7.37 -2.76
N LEU A 149 -6.57 6.97 -3.70
CA LEU A 149 -7.44 7.91 -4.41
C LEU A 149 -8.70 8.28 -3.60
N TYR A 150 -9.21 7.38 -2.76
CA TYR A 150 -10.46 7.54 -2.05
C TYR A 150 -10.31 7.30 -0.54
N GLY A 151 -9.74 6.18 -0.10
CA GLY A 151 -9.60 5.84 1.31
C GLY A 151 -8.82 6.90 2.09
N ASP A 152 -7.85 7.50 1.44
CA ASP A 152 -7.03 8.59 1.98
C ASP A 152 -7.81 9.88 2.29
N GLN A 153 -9.04 10.01 1.86
CA GLN A 153 -9.91 11.16 2.12
C GLN A 153 -10.92 10.92 3.25
N ILE A 154 -11.04 9.67 3.71
CA ILE A 154 -11.99 9.29 4.76
C ILE A 154 -11.34 9.45 6.13
N GLU A 155 -11.97 10.23 7.00
CA GLU A 155 -11.47 10.54 8.33
C GLU A 155 -11.95 9.56 9.41
N SER A 156 -13.18 9.02 9.24
CA SER A 156 -13.82 8.13 10.19
C SER A 156 -13.47 6.66 9.91
N GLU A 157 -13.06 5.95 10.97
CA GLU A 157 -12.85 4.49 10.93
C GLU A 157 -14.11 3.75 10.49
N GLU A 158 -15.25 4.13 11.03
CA GLU A 158 -16.53 3.49 10.73
C GLU A 158 -16.91 3.66 9.26
N GLU A 159 -16.71 4.87 8.72
CA GLU A 159 -16.93 5.17 7.31
C GLU A 159 -15.97 4.40 6.42
N TYR A 160 -14.68 4.34 6.78
CA TYR A 160 -13.69 3.56 6.04
C TYR A 160 -14.07 2.07 5.97
N VAL A 161 -14.46 1.47 7.09
CA VAL A 161 -14.86 0.06 7.15
C VAL A 161 -16.11 -0.20 6.32
N ARG A 162 -17.07 0.72 6.33
CA ARG A 162 -18.32 0.58 5.59
C ARG A 162 -18.15 0.79 4.09
N ASP A 163 -17.44 1.83 3.66
CA ASP A 163 -17.47 2.35 2.29
C ASP A 163 -16.20 2.03 1.49
N VAL A 164 -15.04 1.91 2.14
CA VAL A 164 -13.75 1.71 1.48
C VAL A 164 -13.30 0.26 1.54
N LEU A 165 -13.29 -0.31 2.74
CA LEU A 165 -12.71 -1.63 2.99
C LEU A 165 -13.29 -2.74 2.10
N PRO A 166 -14.62 -2.85 1.87
CA PRO A 166 -15.17 -3.90 1.02
C PRO A 166 -14.62 -3.85 -0.41
N THR A 167 -14.62 -2.67 -1.03
CA THR A 167 -14.09 -2.48 -2.39
C THR A 167 -12.60 -2.78 -2.45
N ARG A 168 -11.83 -2.34 -1.45
CA ARG A 168 -10.40 -2.61 -1.33
C ARG A 168 -10.09 -4.11 -1.29
N LEU A 169 -10.86 -4.89 -0.53
CA LEU A 169 -10.67 -6.33 -0.41
C LEU A 169 -10.99 -7.07 -1.73
N GLU A 170 -12.03 -6.65 -2.47
CA GLU A 170 -12.29 -7.20 -3.80
C GLU A 170 -11.15 -6.90 -4.77
N LEU A 171 -10.55 -5.72 -4.70
CA LEU A 171 -9.39 -5.34 -5.51
C LEU A 171 -8.12 -6.16 -5.18
N ASP A 172 -7.95 -6.62 -3.95
CA ASP A 172 -6.90 -7.60 -3.62
C ASP A 172 -7.12 -8.91 -4.39
N LEU A 173 -8.36 -9.39 -4.52
CA LEU A 173 -8.69 -10.58 -5.32
C LEU A 173 -8.51 -10.34 -6.83
N VAL A 174 -8.87 -9.16 -7.32
CA VAL A 174 -8.63 -8.76 -8.72
C VAL A 174 -7.14 -8.86 -9.06
N TYR A 175 -6.26 -8.45 -8.15
CA TYR A 175 -4.82 -8.62 -8.34
C TYR A 175 -4.44 -10.09 -8.51
N LEU A 176 -5.00 -10.99 -7.72
CA LEU A 176 -4.68 -12.43 -7.80
C LEU A 176 -5.03 -13.02 -9.16
N ASP A 177 -6.13 -12.58 -9.76
CA ASP A 177 -6.58 -13.07 -11.05
C ASP A 177 -5.78 -12.49 -12.22
N LYS A 178 -5.48 -11.20 -12.13
CA LYS A 178 -4.84 -10.43 -13.21
C LYS A 178 -3.32 -10.39 -13.13
N ARG A 179 -2.70 -10.89 -12.05
CA ARG A 179 -1.25 -10.81 -11.81
C ARG A 179 -0.43 -11.38 -12.95
N GLY A 180 0.55 -10.61 -13.39
CA GLY A 180 1.45 -10.94 -14.48
C GLY A 180 2.30 -9.71 -14.81
N ALA A 181 3.41 -9.90 -15.56
CA ALA A 181 4.36 -8.83 -15.83
C ALA A 181 3.71 -7.57 -16.43
N GLY A 182 2.82 -7.74 -17.40
CA GLY A 182 2.11 -6.62 -18.03
C GLY A 182 1.16 -5.89 -17.07
N PHE A 183 0.50 -6.65 -16.19
CA PHE A 183 -0.39 -6.06 -15.19
C PHE A 183 0.41 -5.33 -14.10
N ASP A 184 1.52 -5.90 -13.64
CA ASP A 184 2.41 -5.27 -12.67
C ASP A 184 2.98 -3.95 -13.20
N LEU A 185 3.46 -3.92 -14.46
CA LEU A 185 3.91 -2.69 -15.10
C LEU A 185 2.80 -1.64 -15.23
N LYS A 186 1.57 -2.08 -15.54
CA LYS A 186 0.40 -1.20 -15.57
C LYS A 186 0.13 -0.59 -14.20
N MET A 187 0.21 -1.36 -13.11
CA MET A 187 0.01 -0.85 -11.75
C MET A 187 1.09 0.16 -11.36
N ILE A 188 2.34 -0.11 -11.67
CA ILE A 188 3.45 0.84 -11.45
C ILE A 188 3.19 2.15 -12.20
N TRP A 189 2.84 2.06 -13.47
CA TRP A 189 2.52 3.24 -14.27
C TRP A 189 1.33 4.03 -13.70
N TRP A 190 0.26 3.34 -13.33
CA TRP A 190 -0.90 3.98 -12.71
C TRP A 190 -0.57 4.64 -11.38
N THR A 191 0.34 4.06 -10.59
CA THR A 191 0.83 4.68 -9.35
C THR A 191 1.48 6.03 -9.63
N VAL A 192 2.37 6.10 -10.63
CA VAL A 192 3.01 7.36 -11.01
C VAL A 192 1.95 8.39 -11.46
N VAL A 193 1.00 7.98 -12.29
CA VAL A 193 -0.09 8.86 -12.74
C VAL A 193 -0.91 9.35 -11.55
N CYS A 194 -1.31 8.46 -10.63
CA CYS A 194 -2.09 8.84 -9.45
C CYS A 194 -1.35 9.84 -8.56
N ILE A 195 -0.03 9.64 -8.34
CA ILE A 195 0.78 10.58 -7.54
C ILE A 195 0.81 11.97 -8.21
N VAL A 196 1.04 12.03 -9.53
CA VAL A 196 1.07 13.31 -10.27
C VAL A 196 -0.27 14.02 -10.19
N TYR A 197 -1.38 13.30 -10.36
CA TYR A 197 -2.73 13.87 -10.26
C TYR A 197 -3.04 14.37 -8.84
N GLN A 198 -2.68 13.62 -7.82
CA GLN A 198 -2.91 14.01 -6.41
C GLN A 198 -2.08 15.25 -6.03
N ILE A 199 -0.84 15.36 -6.49
CA ILE A 199 -0.04 16.58 -6.29
C ILE A 199 -0.73 17.80 -6.96
N ALA A 200 -1.40 17.60 -8.09
CA ALA A 200 -2.17 18.63 -8.78
C ALA A 200 -3.58 18.86 -8.17
N GLY A 201 -3.93 18.19 -7.05
CA GLY A 201 -5.25 18.30 -6.42
C GLY A 201 -6.38 17.68 -7.26
N ARG A 202 -6.08 16.68 -8.09
CA ARG A 202 -7.03 16.04 -9.01
C ARG A 202 -7.06 14.53 -8.80
N VAL A 203 -8.15 13.90 -9.21
CA VAL A 203 -8.28 12.43 -9.25
C VAL A 203 -8.27 11.98 -10.71
N PRO A 204 -7.50 10.95 -11.08
CA PRO A 204 -7.53 10.39 -12.43
C PRO A 204 -8.79 9.51 -12.59
N GLU A 205 -9.92 10.12 -12.96
CA GLU A 205 -11.25 9.47 -13.02
C GLU A 205 -11.25 8.16 -13.81
N HIS A 206 -10.51 8.09 -14.92
CA HIS A 206 -10.43 6.87 -15.72
C HIS A 206 -9.86 5.69 -14.91
N ILE A 207 -8.81 5.92 -14.11
CA ILE A 207 -8.21 4.89 -13.25
C ILE A 207 -9.19 4.54 -12.14
N PHE A 208 -9.73 5.54 -11.46
CA PHE A 208 -10.68 5.35 -10.37
C PHE A 208 -11.91 4.55 -10.79
N ASN A 209 -12.58 4.95 -11.88
CA ASN A 209 -13.74 4.25 -12.41
C ASN A 209 -13.42 2.82 -12.88
N THR A 210 -12.20 2.58 -13.39
CA THR A 210 -11.77 1.22 -13.76
C THR A 210 -11.59 0.34 -12.51
N LEU A 211 -11.04 0.88 -11.42
CA LEU A 211 -10.91 0.14 -10.15
C LEU A 211 -12.28 -0.21 -9.58
N LEU A 212 -13.22 0.74 -9.56
CA LEU A 212 -14.59 0.48 -9.10
C LEU A 212 -15.27 -0.62 -9.92
N ARG A 213 -15.17 -0.56 -11.24
CA ARG A 213 -15.72 -1.58 -12.12
C ARG A 213 -15.11 -2.95 -11.83
N TRP A 214 -13.79 -3.06 -11.70
CA TRP A 214 -13.14 -4.34 -11.39
C TRP A 214 -13.60 -4.92 -10.05
N ALA A 215 -13.76 -4.07 -9.04
CA ALA A 215 -14.25 -4.52 -7.75
C ALA A 215 -15.70 -5.02 -7.82
N ALA A 216 -16.57 -4.30 -8.56
CA ALA A 216 -17.96 -4.70 -8.76
C ALA A 216 -18.06 -6.04 -9.51
N GLU A 217 -17.33 -6.21 -10.63
CA GLU A 217 -17.26 -7.46 -11.37
C GLU A 217 -16.80 -8.62 -10.46
N LYS A 218 -15.78 -8.39 -9.62
CA LYS A 218 -15.25 -9.42 -8.73
C LYS A 218 -16.21 -9.81 -7.61
N LYS A 219 -16.96 -8.86 -7.09
CA LYS A 219 -17.97 -9.10 -6.04
C LYS A 219 -19.10 -10.00 -6.52
N GLU A 220 -19.49 -9.89 -7.80
CA GLU A 220 -20.56 -10.69 -8.42
C GLU A 220 -20.11 -12.12 -8.75
N GLU A 221 -18.80 -12.39 -8.78
CA GLU A 221 -18.29 -13.74 -9.03
C GLU A 221 -18.67 -14.69 -7.87
N PRO A 222 -19.27 -15.86 -8.18
CA PRO A 222 -19.57 -16.83 -7.14
C PRO A 222 -18.26 -17.28 -6.46
N VAL A 223 -18.29 -17.42 -5.14
CA VAL A 223 -17.20 -17.99 -4.38
C VAL A 223 -17.03 -19.44 -4.82
N CYS A 224 -16.17 -19.70 -5.80
CA CYS A 224 -15.75 -21.07 -6.09
C CYS A 224 -15.05 -21.58 -4.83
N ALA A 225 -15.68 -22.54 -4.15
CA ALA A 225 -15.04 -23.26 -3.07
C ALA A 225 -13.71 -23.82 -3.62
N ALA A 226 -12.60 -23.34 -3.06
CA ALA A 226 -11.29 -23.90 -3.36
C ALA A 226 -11.29 -25.37 -2.91
N ASN A 227 -11.36 -26.28 -3.87
CA ASN A 227 -11.08 -27.69 -3.65
C ASN A 227 -9.58 -27.91 -3.45
#